data_99c5819170f6ee5f402da4a1c1c39323
#
_entry.id   99c5819170f6ee5f402da4a1c1c39323
#
_cell.length_a   1.000
_cell.length_b   1.000
_cell.length_c   1.000
_cell.angle_alpha   90.00
_cell.angle_beta   90.00
_cell.angle_gamma   90.00
#
_symmetry.space_group_name_H-M   'P 1'
#
loop_
_entity.id
_entity.type
_entity.pdbx_description
1 polymer ?
#
loop_
_entity_poly.entity_id
_entity_poly.type
_entity_poly.pdbx_seq_one_letter_code
_entity_poly.pdbx_strand_id
1 'polypeptide(L)'
;MLRGARLGSDVWDMWRPNPLEEFKMATVSMRDMLKAGVHFGHQTRYWNPKMKPFIFGARSKVHIINLEKTVPMFNEALAEIAKVGEKKGKVLFVGTKRAASEAVKEAAINSNQFYVNNRWLGGMLTNYKTVRQSIKRLKELEAQAQDGTFDKLTKKE
;
A
#
# COMPACT_ATOMS: atom_id res chain seq x y z
N MET A 1 -54.36 -5.28 20.98
CA MET A 1 -53.48 -4.14 21.34
C MET A 1 -52.10 -4.68 21.70
N LEU A 2 -51.19 -4.71 20.75
CA LEU A 2 -49.78 -5.07 20.99
C LEU A 2 -48.93 -3.83 20.67
N ARG A 3 -48.35 -3.25 21.72
CA ARG A 3 -47.46 -2.10 21.65
C ARG A 3 -46.14 -2.53 20.99
N GLY A 4 -45.81 -1.89 19.86
CA GLY A 4 -44.52 -2.02 19.19
C GLY A 4 -43.40 -1.47 20.07
N ALA A 5 -42.49 -2.33 20.45
CA ALA A 5 -41.21 -1.93 21.04
C ALA A 5 -40.39 -1.22 19.98
N ARG A 6 -40.13 0.08 20.16
CA ARG A 6 -39.10 0.82 19.42
C ARG A 6 -37.73 0.27 19.86
N LEU A 7 -37.09 -0.47 19.00
CA LEU A 7 -35.69 -0.81 19.17
C LEU A 7 -34.90 0.49 19.07
N GLY A 8 -34.23 0.82 20.16
CA GLY A 8 -33.58 2.09 20.36
C GLY A 8 -32.44 2.38 19.40
N SER A 9 -32.26 3.65 19.17
CA SER A 9 -31.17 4.33 18.47
C SER A 9 -29.76 4.04 19.02
N ASP A 10 -29.66 3.27 20.08
CA ASP A 10 -28.44 3.13 20.88
C ASP A 10 -27.44 2.11 20.30
N VAL A 11 -27.89 1.24 19.40
CA VAL A 11 -27.02 0.24 18.77
C VAL A 11 -26.12 0.87 17.68
N TRP A 12 -26.58 1.95 17.05
CA TRP A 12 -25.80 2.66 16.03
C TRP A 12 -24.75 3.63 16.62
N ASP A 13 -24.95 4.08 17.86
CA ASP A 13 -24.00 4.97 18.54
C ASP A 13 -22.79 4.20 19.12
N MET A 14 -22.92 2.89 19.34
CA MET A 14 -21.82 2.03 19.80
C MET A 14 -20.75 1.76 18.72
N TRP A 15 -21.08 2.03 17.45
CA TRP A 15 -20.18 1.83 16.30
C TRP A 15 -19.69 3.14 15.67
N ARG A 16 -20.04 4.29 16.23
CA ARG A 16 -19.44 5.55 15.81
C ARG A 16 -18.05 5.66 16.42
N PRO A 17 -16.99 5.63 15.64
CA PRO A 17 -15.69 6.00 16.18
C PRO A 17 -15.81 7.42 16.72
N ASN A 18 -15.37 7.62 17.95
CA ASN A 18 -15.37 8.90 18.65
C ASN A 18 -14.66 9.94 17.77
N PRO A 19 -15.31 11.01 17.29
CA PRO A 19 -14.67 11.99 16.39
C PRO A 19 -13.58 12.82 17.08
N LEU A 20 -13.30 12.56 18.36
CA LEU A 20 -12.28 13.22 19.19
C LEU A 20 -11.14 12.27 19.58
N GLU A 21 -11.10 11.03 19.13
CA GLU A 21 -9.82 10.34 19.12
C GLU A 21 -8.94 11.07 18.09
N GLU A 22 -8.16 12.03 18.59
CA GLU A 22 -7.03 12.58 17.88
C GLU A 22 -6.38 11.45 17.10
N PHE A 23 -6.29 11.61 15.81
CA PHE A 23 -5.58 10.70 14.90
C PHE A 23 -4.11 10.73 15.33
N LYS A 24 -3.83 9.99 16.41
CA LYS A 24 -2.50 9.89 16.97
C LYS A 24 -1.68 9.14 15.96
N MET A 25 -1.07 9.92 15.06
CA MET A 25 -0.18 9.36 14.05
C MET A 25 0.80 8.45 14.74
N ALA A 26 0.84 7.19 14.31
CA ALA A 26 1.76 6.22 14.84
C ALA A 26 3.19 6.72 14.59
N THR A 27 3.81 7.29 15.61
CA THR A 27 5.22 7.68 15.56
C THR A 27 6.05 6.43 15.67
N VAL A 28 6.82 6.14 14.64
CA VAL A 28 7.73 4.99 14.64
C VAL A 28 9.00 5.35 15.39
N SER A 29 9.35 4.55 16.39
CA SER A 29 10.57 4.76 17.15
C SER A 29 11.78 4.11 16.47
N MET A 30 12.98 4.64 16.75
CA MET A 30 14.23 4.04 16.28
C MET A 30 14.37 2.58 16.75
N ARG A 31 13.88 2.26 17.96
CA ARG A 31 13.92 0.92 18.53
C ARG A 31 13.07 -0.07 17.73
N ASP A 32 11.90 0.36 17.25
CA ASP A 32 11.01 -0.48 16.46
C ASP A 32 11.60 -0.74 15.07
N MET A 33 12.20 0.28 14.45
CA MET A 33 12.94 0.11 13.20
C MET A 33 14.12 -0.86 13.35
N LEU A 34 14.82 -0.80 14.46
CA LEU A 34 15.94 -1.69 14.73
C LEU A 34 15.49 -3.13 14.94
N LYS A 35 14.39 -3.34 15.67
CA LYS A 35 13.76 -4.66 15.83
C LYS A 35 13.27 -5.24 14.50
N ALA A 36 12.69 -4.41 13.63
CA ALA A 36 12.24 -4.80 12.29
C ALA A 36 13.40 -5.04 11.29
N GLY A 37 14.65 -4.77 11.69
CA GLY A 37 15.82 -4.98 10.83
C GLY A 37 15.98 -3.95 9.70
N VAL A 38 15.32 -2.79 9.78
CA VAL A 38 15.37 -1.74 8.74
C VAL A 38 16.77 -1.14 8.57
N HIS A 39 17.64 -1.29 9.57
CA HIS A 39 19.01 -0.81 9.53
C HIS A 39 19.94 -1.63 8.62
N PHE A 40 19.54 -2.84 8.19
CA PHE A 40 20.34 -3.63 7.26
C PHE A 40 20.21 -3.11 5.83
N GLY A 41 21.33 -2.71 5.27
CA GLY A 41 21.43 -2.29 3.88
C GLY A 41 21.92 -3.42 2.95
N HIS A 42 22.53 -3.05 1.84
CA HIS A 42 23.10 -3.97 0.86
C HIS A 42 24.57 -4.30 1.17
N GLN A 43 25.06 -5.33 0.50
CA GLN A 43 26.50 -5.63 0.55
C GLN A 43 27.32 -4.44 0.04
N THR A 44 28.49 -4.20 0.66
CA THR A 44 29.35 -3.05 0.36
C THR A 44 29.75 -2.95 -1.11
N ARG A 45 29.88 -4.06 -1.83
CA ARG A 45 30.24 -4.07 -3.26
C ARG A 45 29.13 -3.60 -4.21
N TYR A 46 27.85 -3.59 -3.76
CA TYR A 46 26.69 -3.24 -4.59
C TYR A 46 26.07 -1.90 -4.20
N TRP A 47 26.77 -1.11 -3.41
CA TRP A 47 26.22 0.13 -2.91
C TRP A 47 26.18 1.23 -3.97
N ASN A 48 25.27 2.19 -3.80
CA ASN A 48 25.25 3.41 -4.59
C ASN A 48 26.00 4.52 -3.82
N PRO A 49 27.03 5.17 -4.41
CA PRO A 49 27.77 6.25 -3.75
C PRO A 49 26.90 7.41 -3.27
N LYS A 50 25.76 7.67 -3.92
CA LYS A 50 24.78 8.68 -3.48
C LYS A 50 24.16 8.37 -2.12
N MET A 51 24.21 7.13 -1.66
CA MET A 51 23.73 6.72 -0.34
C MET A 51 24.73 7.01 0.79
N LYS A 52 25.95 7.46 0.48
CA LYS A 52 26.98 7.78 1.48
C LYS A 52 26.49 8.62 2.66
N PRO A 53 25.68 9.68 2.48
CA PRO A 53 25.17 10.50 3.58
C PRO A 53 24.23 9.75 4.54
N PHE A 54 23.63 8.64 4.12
CA PHE A 54 22.63 7.87 4.85
C PHE A 54 23.18 6.57 5.44
N ILE A 55 24.44 6.28 5.21
CA ILE A 55 25.10 5.07 5.73
C ILE A 55 25.80 5.42 7.03
N PHE A 56 25.53 4.66 8.09
CA PHE A 56 26.21 4.77 9.38
C PHE A 56 27.61 4.14 9.32
N GLY A 57 27.73 2.97 8.69
CA GLY A 57 28.98 2.24 8.58
C GLY A 57 28.80 0.91 7.86
N ALA A 58 29.77 0.03 7.96
CA ALA A 58 29.70 -1.31 7.41
C ALA A 58 30.12 -2.35 8.46
N ARG A 59 29.39 -3.45 8.55
CA ARG A 59 29.70 -4.60 9.41
C ARG A 59 29.53 -5.88 8.60
N SER A 60 30.51 -6.77 8.67
CA SER A 60 30.49 -8.06 7.95
C SER A 60 30.17 -7.92 6.46
N LYS A 61 30.78 -6.93 5.80
CA LYS A 61 30.57 -6.61 4.36
C LYS A 61 29.16 -6.16 4.01
N VAL A 62 28.33 -5.75 4.97
CA VAL A 62 26.99 -5.18 4.77
C VAL A 62 26.97 -3.74 5.30
N HIS A 63 26.43 -2.83 4.54
CA HIS A 63 26.22 -1.46 5.01
C HIS A 63 25.10 -1.39 6.05
N ILE A 64 25.28 -0.55 7.06
CA ILE A 64 24.27 -0.23 8.08
C ILE A 64 23.72 1.14 7.79
N ILE A 65 22.40 1.24 7.69
CA ILE A 65 21.68 2.50 7.43
C ILE A 65 21.59 3.32 8.72
N ASN A 66 21.83 4.61 8.62
CA ASN A 66 21.71 5.54 9.76
C ASN A 66 20.23 5.81 10.08
N LEU A 67 19.74 5.19 11.15
CA LEU A 67 18.35 5.35 11.58
C LEU A 67 18.07 6.75 12.16
N GLU A 68 19.07 7.47 12.66
CA GLU A 68 18.88 8.85 13.13
C GLU A 68 18.38 9.77 12.02
N LYS A 69 18.76 9.50 10.78
CA LYS A 69 18.28 10.21 9.59
C LYS A 69 16.97 9.62 9.06
N THR A 70 16.81 8.31 9.16
CA THR A 70 15.62 7.62 8.63
C THR A 70 14.36 7.95 9.42
N VAL A 71 14.44 8.02 10.76
CA VAL A 71 13.26 8.27 11.62
C VAL A 71 12.60 9.62 11.31
N PRO A 72 13.32 10.77 11.25
CA PRO A 72 12.71 12.04 10.89
C PRO A 72 12.06 12.02 9.51
N MET A 73 12.76 11.48 8.50
CA MET A 73 12.25 11.38 7.13
C MET A 73 10.99 10.50 7.05
N PHE A 74 10.94 9.44 7.84
CA PHE A 74 9.78 8.56 7.90
C PHE A 74 8.57 9.27 8.53
N ASN A 75 8.77 10.00 9.62
CA ASN A 75 7.71 10.78 10.27
C ASN A 75 7.20 11.92 9.36
N GLU A 76 8.09 12.56 8.60
CA GLU A 76 7.70 13.54 7.58
C GLU A 76 6.83 12.91 6.49
N ALA A 77 7.20 11.72 5.99
CA ALA A 77 6.41 10.99 5.01
C ALA A 77 5.02 10.60 5.55
N LEU A 78 4.93 10.17 6.81
CA LEU A 78 3.64 9.89 7.46
C LEU A 78 2.77 11.14 7.54
N ALA A 79 3.35 12.30 7.89
CA ALA A 79 2.64 13.57 7.93
C ALA A 79 2.07 13.98 6.56
N GLU A 80 2.83 13.74 5.49
CA GLU A 80 2.34 14.01 4.13
C GLU A 80 1.19 13.06 3.74
N ILE A 81 1.28 11.78 4.08
CA ILE A 81 0.20 10.82 3.83
C ILE A 81 -1.07 11.23 4.60
N ALA A 82 -0.93 11.67 5.84
CA ALA A 82 -2.07 12.15 6.63
C ALA A 82 -2.77 13.33 5.98
N LYS A 83 -2.02 14.33 5.48
CA LYS A 83 -2.58 15.47 4.73
C LYS A 83 -3.37 15.03 3.49
N VAL A 84 -2.90 13.98 2.79
CA VAL A 84 -3.63 13.40 1.66
C VAL A 84 -4.93 12.76 2.13
N GLY A 85 -4.91 12.05 3.26
CA GLY A 85 -6.10 11.44 3.87
C GLY A 85 -7.13 12.47 4.29
N GLU A 86 -6.72 13.56 4.95
CA GLU A 86 -7.60 14.68 5.36
C GLU A 86 -8.34 15.28 4.16
N LYS A 87 -7.66 15.39 3.02
CA LYS A 87 -8.24 15.89 1.76
C LYS A 87 -9.08 14.84 1.03
N LYS A 88 -9.35 13.68 1.64
CA LYS A 88 -10.03 12.54 1.01
C LYS A 88 -9.33 12.08 -0.29
N GLY A 89 -8.03 12.26 -0.37
CA GLY A 89 -7.20 11.82 -1.48
C GLY A 89 -7.09 10.29 -1.53
N LYS A 90 -6.62 9.80 -2.67
CA LYS A 90 -6.38 8.36 -2.87
C LYS A 90 -4.90 8.07 -2.85
N VAL A 91 -4.53 6.96 -2.22
CA VAL A 91 -3.15 6.50 -2.12
C VAL A 91 -3.00 5.23 -2.95
N LEU A 92 -1.94 5.16 -3.76
CA LEU A 92 -1.56 3.96 -4.48
C LEU A 92 -0.36 3.31 -3.79
N PHE A 93 -0.56 2.15 -3.21
CA PHE A 93 0.52 1.36 -2.64
C PHE A 93 1.24 0.56 -3.72
N VAL A 94 2.56 0.69 -3.81
CA VAL A 94 3.37 -0.03 -4.80
C VAL A 94 4.42 -0.88 -4.10
N GLY A 95 4.36 -2.19 -4.31
CA GLY A 95 5.30 -3.13 -3.72
C GLY A 95 5.50 -4.35 -4.60
N THR A 96 6.30 -4.20 -5.66
CA THR A 96 6.54 -5.24 -6.66
C THR A 96 7.59 -6.26 -6.21
N LYS A 97 8.33 -5.98 -5.13
CA LYS A 97 9.31 -6.90 -4.56
C LYS A 97 8.58 -8.05 -3.84
N ARG A 98 9.00 -9.28 -4.07
CA ARG A 98 8.36 -10.48 -3.49
C ARG A 98 8.14 -10.38 -1.98
N ALA A 99 9.11 -9.86 -1.24
CA ALA A 99 9.03 -9.70 0.21
C ALA A 99 8.00 -8.64 0.66
N ALA A 100 7.66 -7.66 -0.18
CA ALA A 100 6.73 -6.59 0.13
C ALA A 100 5.31 -6.85 -0.41
N SER A 101 5.16 -7.77 -1.36
CA SER A 101 3.94 -7.98 -2.14
C SER A 101 2.70 -8.21 -1.27
N GLU A 102 2.79 -9.13 -0.31
CA GLU A 102 1.66 -9.46 0.55
C GLU A 102 1.35 -8.36 1.57
N ALA A 103 2.39 -7.80 2.21
CA ALA A 103 2.23 -6.71 3.17
C ALA A 103 1.59 -5.46 2.54
N VAL A 104 1.99 -5.13 1.30
CA VAL A 104 1.41 -4.01 0.54
C VAL A 104 -0.05 -4.25 0.19
N LYS A 105 -0.39 -5.46 -0.23
CA LYS A 105 -1.78 -5.85 -0.53
C LYS A 105 -2.67 -5.76 0.71
N GLU A 106 -2.24 -6.35 1.82
CA GLU A 106 -2.96 -6.33 3.08
C GLU A 106 -3.18 -4.90 3.59
N ALA A 107 -2.14 -4.09 3.62
CA ALA A 107 -2.23 -2.69 4.04
C ALA A 107 -3.21 -1.88 3.18
N ALA A 108 -3.20 -2.08 1.86
CA ALA A 108 -4.09 -1.38 0.94
C ALA A 108 -5.56 -1.81 1.11
N ILE A 109 -5.82 -3.10 1.30
CA ILE A 109 -7.17 -3.62 1.55
C ILE A 109 -7.71 -3.07 2.88
N ASN A 110 -6.92 -3.12 3.94
CA ASN A 110 -7.32 -2.63 5.26
C ASN A 110 -7.62 -1.13 5.28
N SER A 111 -6.93 -0.35 4.45
CA SER A 111 -7.16 1.09 4.30
C SER A 111 -8.14 1.44 3.17
N ASN A 112 -8.74 0.47 2.49
CA ASN A 112 -9.61 0.64 1.33
C ASN A 112 -8.99 1.52 0.23
N GLN A 113 -7.70 1.28 -0.04
CA GLN A 113 -6.90 2.00 -1.02
C GLN A 113 -6.43 1.06 -2.14
N PHE A 114 -5.79 1.64 -3.16
CA PHE A 114 -5.35 0.89 -4.34
C PHE A 114 -3.94 0.34 -4.15
N TYR A 115 -3.62 -0.79 -4.79
CA TYR A 115 -2.28 -1.37 -4.74
C TYR A 115 -1.82 -1.96 -6.07
N VAL A 116 -0.50 -2.00 -6.23
CA VAL A 116 0.20 -2.71 -7.29
C VAL A 116 1.28 -3.58 -6.63
N ASN A 117 1.04 -4.86 -6.51
CA ASN A 117 1.92 -5.81 -5.83
C ASN A 117 2.57 -6.83 -6.77
N ASN A 118 2.26 -6.78 -8.07
CA ASN A 118 2.90 -7.55 -9.13
C ASN A 118 3.81 -6.63 -9.96
N ARG A 119 4.06 -6.99 -11.21
CA ARG A 119 4.90 -6.21 -12.10
C ARG A 119 4.29 -4.84 -12.39
N TRP A 120 5.07 -3.77 -12.24
CA TRP A 120 4.72 -2.44 -12.72
C TRP A 120 4.73 -2.43 -14.25
N LEU A 121 3.62 -2.12 -14.88
CA LEU A 121 3.55 -2.03 -16.34
C LEU A 121 4.21 -0.73 -16.82
N GLY A 122 5.07 -0.85 -17.84
CA GLY A 122 5.67 0.33 -18.46
C GLY A 122 4.60 1.27 -19.00
N GLY A 123 4.73 2.57 -18.70
CA GLY A 123 3.76 3.57 -19.14
C GLY A 123 2.41 3.53 -18.42
N MET A 124 2.28 2.87 -17.27
CA MET A 124 1.01 2.77 -16.53
C MET A 124 0.41 4.15 -16.22
N LEU A 125 1.22 5.15 -15.93
CA LEU A 125 0.78 6.52 -15.69
C LEU A 125 0.92 7.42 -16.93
N THR A 126 1.97 7.26 -17.73
CA THR A 126 2.26 8.15 -18.86
C THR A 126 1.56 7.74 -20.15
N ASN A 127 1.38 6.45 -20.40
CA ASN A 127 0.62 5.90 -21.54
C ASN A 127 -0.68 5.22 -21.08
N TYR A 128 -1.39 5.90 -20.20
CA TYR A 128 -2.62 5.40 -19.58
C TYR A 128 -3.69 4.98 -20.61
N LYS A 129 -3.81 5.69 -21.72
CA LYS A 129 -4.78 5.39 -22.78
C LYS A 129 -4.65 3.96 -23.31
N THR A 130 -3.41 3.53 -23.60
CA THR A 130 -3.13 2.17 -24.09
C THR A 130 -3.36 1.12 -23.00
N VAL A 131 -2.92 1.38 -21.77
CA VAL A 131 -3.14 0.48 -20.65
C VAL A 131 -4.63 0.29 -20.38
N ARG A 132 -5.42 1.36 -20.47
CA ARG A 132 -6.88 1.30 -20.30
C ARG A 132 -7.57 0.43 -21.37
N GLN A 133 -7.08 0.43 -22.61
CA GLN A 133 -7.60 -0.46 -23.66
C GLN A 133 -7.38 -1.94 -23.33
N SER A 134 -6.20 -2.29 -22.80
CA SER A 134 -5.91 -3.64 -22.34
C SER A 134 -6.82 -4.07 -21.17
N ILE A 135 -7.09 -3.16 -20.23
CA ILE A 135 -8.03 -3.42 -19.12
C ILE A 135 -9.47 -3.60 -19.64
N LYS A 136 -9.87 -2.80 -20.64
CA LYS A 136 -11.19 -2.97 -21.27
C LYS A 136 -11.31 -4.33 -21.92
N ARG A 137 -10.29 -4.76 -22.65
CA ARG A 137 -10.26 -6.09 -23.27
C ARG A 137 -10.33 -7.23 -22.24
N LEU A 138 -9.62 -7.10 -21.12
CA LEU A 138 -9.70 -8.07 -20.01
C LEU A 138 -11.14 -8.20 -19.51
N LYS A 139 -11.83 -7.10 -19.24
CA LYS A 139 -13.22 -7.10 -18.76
C LYS A 139 -14.18 -7.73 -19.78
N GLU A 140 -13.97 -7.51 -21.06
CA GLU A 140 -14.74 -8.14 -22.13
C GLU A 140 -14.54 -9.67 -22.13
N LEU A 141 -13.30 -10.13 -21.96
CA LEU A 141 -12.97 -11.55 -21.88
C LEU A 141 -13.56 -12.21 -20.61
N GLU A 142 -13.50 -11.54 -19.47
CA GLU A 142 -14.11 -12.01 -18.22
C GLU A 142 -15.63 -12.14 -18.36
N ALA A 143 -16.31 -11.18 -18.99
CA ALA A 143 -17.73 -11.26 -19.27
C ALA A 143 -18.07 -12.43 -20.22
N GLN A 144 -17.29 -12.61 -21.29
CA GLN A 144 -17.45 -13.74 -22.23
C GLN A 144 -17.25 -15.11 -21.57
N ALA A 145 -16.34 -15.17 -20.60
CA ALA A 145 -16.12 -16.39 -19.82
C ALA A 145 -17.33 -16.74 -18.94
N GLN A 146 -17.98 -15.72 -18.35
CA GLN A 146 -19.19 -15.91 -17.54
C GLN A 146 -20.42 -16.29 -18.39
N ASP A 147 -20.55 -15.71 -19.57
CA ASP A 147 -21.67 -15.94 -20.50
C ASP A 147 -21.56 -17.28 -21.26
N GLY A 148 -20.51 -18.08 -21.06
CA GLY A 148 -20.27 -19.34 -21.78
C GLY A 148 -20.00 -19.13 -23.27
N THR A 149 -19.63 -17.95 -23.70
CA THR A 149 -19.31 -17.64 -25.09
C THR A 149 -18.12 -18.45 -25.60
N PHE A 150 -17.16 -18.75 -24.73
CA PHE A 150 -15.97 -19.54 -25.09
C PHE A 150 -16.28 -20.95 -25.55
N ASP A 151 -17.37 -21.54 -25.08
CA ASP A 151 -17.80 -22.90 -25.51
C ASP A 151 -18.32 -22.91 -26.96
N LYS A 152 -18.65 -21.71 -27.48
CA LYS A 152 -19.16 -21.52 -28.85
C LYS A 152 -18.09 -21.09 -29.85
N LEU A 153 -16.93 -20.68 -29.33
CA LEU A 153 -15.81 -20.21 -30.16
C LEU A 153 -14.91 -21.36 -30.58
N THR A 154 -14.26 -21.22 -31.72
CA THR A 154 -13.28 -22.21 -32.18
C THR A 154 -12.00 -22.08 -31.38
N LYS A 155 -11.23 -23.18 -31.27
CA LYS A 155 -9.93 -23.18 -30.52
C LYS A 155 -8.94 -22.12 -31.00
N LYS A 156 -9.10 -21.59 -32.22
CA LYS A 156 -8.21 -20.58 -32.81
C LYS A 156 -8.59 -19.15 -32.42
N GLU A 157 -9.82 -18.91 -32.08
CA GLU A 157 -10.34 -17.61 -31.61
C GLU A 157 -10.12 -17.43 -30.11
#